data_e1378fc694d59fe9de73f95e16284db7
#
_entry.id   e1378fc694d59fe9de73f95e16284db7
#
_cell.length_a   1.000
_cell.length_b   1.000
_cell.length_c   1.000
_cell.angle_alpha   90.00
_cell.angle_beta   90.00
_cell.angle_gamma   90.00
#
_symmetry.space_group_name_H-M   'P 1'
#
loop_
_entity.id
_entity.type
_entity.pdbx_description
1 polymer ?
#
loop_
_entity_poly.entity_id
_entity_poly.type
_entity_poly.pdbx_seq_one_letter_code
_entity_poly.pdbx_strand_id
1 'polypeptide(L)'
;FDLVSLVEKISNTILWSSVVISVATIIISYSEIQKSTGENLTSILNAVNCIFAVSYFLSDIISNYLFQKAEAKRRDDFFDNSLNTSHSEENSNEYFTNDNITPSIKKMGVNCFENSFFTKSISGKMLKPMIIKSIVVFLLFLILAIANNHLFVTALQIALPYTIIQQTIRLFVFHNRIENICKRFRQIFTTHNKKTITQSILHNVSSYETTLAWACIKLDSKLFEKWNDKLSEKWNSIKTKCNIA
;
A
#
# COMPACT_ATOMS: atom_id res chain seq x y z
N PHE A 1 -0.24 -13.94 -0.43
CA PHE A 1 0.41 -12.69 0.01
C PHE A 1 1.85 -12.84 0.51
N ASP A 2 2.31 -14.05 0.87
CA ASP A 2 3.69 -14.25 1.37
C ASP A 2 4.74 -13.96 0.29
N LEU A 3 4.52 -14.42 -0.94
CA LEU A 3 5.39 -14.09 -2.08
C LEU A 3 5.42 -12.58 -2.36
N VAL A 4 4.28 -11.90 -2.26
CA VAL A 4 4.22 -10.43 -2.40
C VAL A 4 5.08 -9.76 -1.33
N SER A 5 4.98 -10.22 -0.07
CA SER A 5 5.81 -9.73 1.04
C SER A 5 7.29 -9.88 0.79
N LEU A 6 7.70 -11.02 0.26
CA LEU A 6 9.11 -11.32 -0.02
C LEU A 6 9.63 -10.38 -1.11
N VAL A 7 8.90 -10.25 -2.23
CA VAL A 7 9.30 -9.39 -3.35
C VAL A 7 9.33 -7.92 -2.93
N GLU A 8 8.33 -7.43 -2.18
CA GLU A 8 8.34 -6.07 -1.65
C GLU A 8 9.53 -5.81 -0.71
N LYS A 9 9.87 -6.77 0.14
CA LYS A 9 11.05 -6.65 1.02
C LYS A 9 12.34 -6.55 0.22
N ILE A 10 12.49 -7.36 -0.83
CA ILE A 10 13.64 -7.31 -1.75
C ILE A 10 13.66 -5.95 -2.46
N SER A 11 12.55 -5.51 -3.05
CA SER A 11 12.44 -4.22 -3.72
C SER A 11 12.81 -3.05 -2.82
N ASN A 12 12.31 -3.04 -1.58
CA ASN A 12 12.66 -2.02 -0.60
C ASN A 12 14.14 -2.04 -0.23
N THR A 13 14.74 -3.22 -0.11
CA THR A 13 16.18 -3.33 0.17
C THR A 13 17.00 -2.77 -0.99
N ILE A 14 16.67 -3.11 -2.23
CA ILE A 14 17.32 -2.58 -3.43
C ILE A 14 17.19 -1.05 -3.48
N LEU A 15 15.98 -0.52 -3.24
CA LEU A 15 15.71 0.91 -3.23
C LEU A 15 16.58 1.66 -2.21
N TRP A 16 16.64 1.19 -0.96
CA TRP A 16 17.45 1.83 0.07
C TRP A 16 18.95 1.70 -0.18
N SER A 17 19.41 0.56 -0.69
CA SER A 17 20.82 0.38 -1.10
C SER A 17 21.19 1.36 -2.22
N SER A 18 20.32 1.56 -3.19
CA SER A 18 20.51 2.53 -4.27
C SER A 18 20.56 3.97 -3.75
N VAL A 19 19.71 4.34 -2.78
CA VAL A 19 19.77 5.65 -2.11
C VAL A 19 21.14 5.87 -1.43
N VAL A 20 21.61 4.87 -0.67
CA VAL A 20 22.91 4.95 0.02
C VAL A 20 24.07 5.09 -0.97
N ILE A 21 24.05 4.32 -2.05
CA ILE A 21 25.08 4.41 -3.11
C ILE A 21 25.05 5.78 -3.78
N SER A 22 23.85 6.32 -4.08
CA SER A 22 23.73 7.67 -4.67
C SER A 22 24.33 8.75 -3.77
N VAL A 23 24.05 8.69 -2.47
CA VAL A 23 24.63 9.63 -1.48
C VAL A 23 26.15 9.48 -1.41
N ALA A 24 26.66 8.23 -1.34
CA ALA A 24 28.08 7.96 -1.30
C ALA A 24 28.79 8.48 -2.57
N THR A 25 28.23 8.25 -3.75
CA THR A 25 28.77 8.74 -5.02
C THR A 25 28.89 10.25 -5.03
N ILE A 26 27.90 10.97 -4.51
CA ILE A 26 27.94 12.43 -4.42
C ILE A 26 29.02 12.90 -3.46
N ILE A 27 29.13 12.30 -2.28
CA ILE A 27 30.15 12.65 -1.29
C ILE A 27 31.56 12.43 -1.87
N ILE A 28 31.79 11.32 -2.56
CA ILE A 28 33.06 11.02 -3.21
C ILE A 28 33.38 12.04 -4.31
N SER A 29 32.38 12.41 -5.13
CA SER A 29 32.62 13.41 -6.20
C SER A 29 32.93 14.81 -5.68
N TYR A 30 32.56 15.13 -4.44
CA TYR A 30 32.92 16.39 -3.77
C TYR A 30 34.26 16.35 -3.00
N SER A 31 34.75 15.15 -2.68
CA SER A 31 36.01 15.01 -1.93
C SER A 31 37.21 15.14 -2.87
N GLU A 32 38.34 15.67 -2.34
CA GLU A 32 39.62 15.76 -3.09
C GLU A 32 40.18 14.38 -3.52
N ILE A 33 39.63 13.29 -3.04
CA ILE A 33 39.89 11.90 -3.42
C ILE A 33 39.70 11.69 -4.93
N GLN A 34 38.86 12.51 -5.59
CA GLN A 34 38.59 12.42 -7.03
C GLN A 34 39.83 12.67 -7.90
N LYS A 35 40.82 13.38 -7.42
CA LYS A 35 42.02 13.75 -8.25
C LYS A 35 42.98 12.59 -8.58
N SER A 36 42.89 11.46 -7.92
CA SER A 36 43.87 10.36 -8.12
C SER A 36 43.23 8.99 -8.45
N THR A 37 42.09 8.64 -7.85
CA THR A 37 41.49 7.31 -8.02
C THR A 37 39.95 7.39 -8.22
N GLY A 38 39.41 8.59 -8.12
CA GLY A 38 37.95 8.82 -7.96
C GLY A 38 37.11 8.66 -9.22
N GLU A 39 37.63 8.91 -10.41
CA GLU A 39 36.86 8.82 -11.66
C GLU A 39 36.42 7.37 -11.93
N ASN A 40 37.30 6.40 -11.71
CA ASN A 40 36.95 4.99 -11.87
C ASN A 40 35.95 4.53 -10.81
N LEU A 41 36.09 4.97 -9.55
CA LEU A 41 35.21 4.58 -8.45
C LEU A 41 33.80 5.13 -8.63
N THR A 42 33.66 6.41 -8.98
CA THR A 42 32.34 7.02 -9.26
C THR A 42 31.64 6.40 -10.45
N SER A 43 32.41 6.04 -11.49
CA SER A 43 31.86 5.32 -12.66
C SER A 43 31.32 3.93 -12.28
N ILE A 44 32.06 3.18 -11.46
CA ILE A 44 31.61 1.87 -10.95
C ILE A 44 30.37 2.01 -10.09
N LEU A 45 30.34 2.97 -9.16
CA LEU A 45 29.17 3.21 -8.29
C LEU A 45 27.93 3.62 -9.09
N ASN A 46 28.08 4.45 -10.12
CA ASN A 46 27.00 4.81 -11.03
C ASN A 46 26.49 3.60 -11.82
N ALA A 47 27.37 2.71 -12.30
CA ALA A 47 26.99 1.49 -12.98
C ALA A 47 26.21 0.55 -12.04
N VAL A 48 26.67 0.36 -10.82
CA VAL A 48 25.96 -0.43 -9.79
C VAL A 48 24.59 0.17 -9.47
N ASN A 49 24.51 1.49 -9.35
CA ASN A 49 23.24 2.17 -9.11
C ASN A 49 22.25 2.01 -10.26
N CYS A 50 22.72 2.02 -11.51
CA CYS A 50 21.91 1.74 -12.69
C CYS A 50 21.34 0.30 -12.64
N ILE A 51 22.17 -0.70 -12.29
CA ILE A 51 21.74 -2.09 -12.11
C ILE A 51 20.66 -2.20 -11.03
N PHE A 52 20.83 -1.50 -9.89
CA PHE A 52 19.84 -1.48 -8.83
C PHE A 52 18.53 -0.81 -9.25
N ALA A 53 18.59 0.28 -10.03
CA ALA A 53 17.39 0.94 -10.55
C ALA A 53 16.59 0.01 -11.48
N VAL A 54 17.27 -0.70 -12.39
CA VAL A 54 16.63 -1.69 -13.27
C VAL A 54 16.06 -2.86 -12.47
N SER A 55 16.82 -3.38 -11.50
CA SER A 55 16.39 -4.48 -10.63
C SER A 55 15.17 -4.08 -9.78
N TYR A 56 15.14 -2.85 -9.27
CA TYR A 56 13.99 -2.29 -8.56
C TYR A 56 12.75 -2.24 -9.48
N PHE A 57 12.90 -1.71 -10.67
CA PHE A 57 11.81 -1.60 -11.65
C PHE A 57 11.21 -2.98 -11.98
N LEU A 58 12.05 -3.98 -12.24
CA LEU A 58 11.59 -5.36 -12.51
C LEU A 58 10.89 -5.96 -11.28
N SER A 59 11.45 -5.76 -10.09
CA SER A 59 10.85 -6.23 -8.85
C SER A 59 9.48 -5.57 -8.57
N ASP A 60 9.33 -4.28 -8.88
CA ASP A 60 8.05 -3.56 -8.73
C ASP A 60 6.96 -4.13 -9.67
N ILE A 61 7.32 -4.41 -10.93
CA ILE A 61 6.41 -5.06 -11.89
C ILE A 61 5.96 -6.43 -11.37
N ILE A 62 6.91 -7.26 -10.92
CA ILE A 62 6.64 -8.60 -10.39
C ILE A 62 5.74 -8.50 -9.15
N SER A 63 6.04 -7.59 -8.23
CA SER A 63 5.26 -7.35 -7.02
C SER A 63 3.82 -6.97 -7.35
N ASN A 64 3.62 -6.04 -8.28
CA ASN A 64 2.29 -5.61 -8.72
C ASN A 64 1.51 -6.77 -9.38
N TYR A 65 2.15 -7.58 -10.20
CA TYR A 65 1.52 -8.74 -10.82
C TYR A 65 1.08 -9.78 -9.77
N LEU A 66 1.97 -10.13 -8.84
CA LEU A 66 1.66 -11.06 -7.75
C LEU A 66 0.56 -10.53 -6.83
N PHE A 67 0.58 -9.23 -6.54
CA PHE A 67 -0.47 -8.57 -5.76
C PHE A 67 -1.83 -8.69 -6.44
N GLN A 68 -1.92 -8.40 -7.74
CA GLN A 68 -3.18 -8.51 -8.50
C GLN A 68 -3.73 -9.94 -8.47
N LYS A 69 -2.85 -10.95 -8.60
CA LYS A 69 -3.25 -12.36 -8.50
C LYS A 69 -3.77 -12.72 -7.10
N ALA A 70 -3.09 -12.24 -6.05
CA ALA A 70 -3.53 -12.46 -4.67
C ALA A 70 -4.85 -11.75 -4.36
N GLU A 71 -5.05 -10.52 -4.88
CA GLU A 71 -6.30 -9.77 -4.71
C GLU A 71 -7.48 -10.40 -5.47
N ALA A 72 -7.24 -11.01 -6.64
CA ALA A 72 -8.28 -11.77 -7.33
C ALA A 72 -8.77 -12.92 -6.46
N LYS A 73 -7.84 -13.76 -5.92
CA LYS A 73 -8.18 -14.88 -5.03
C LYS A 73 -8.92 -14.40 -3.77
N ARG A 74 -8.45 -13.30 -3.13
CA ARG A 74 -9.13 -12.71 -1.97
C ARG A 74 -10.56 -12.26 -2.30
N ARG A 75 -10.76 -11.68 -3.48
CA ARG A 75 -12.07 -11.20 -3.91
C ARG A 75 -13.05 -12.34 -4.15
N ASP A 76 -12.59 -13.43 -4.76
CA ASP A 76 -13.41 -14.63 -4.98
C ASP A 76 -13.88 -15.20 -3.63
N ASP A 77 -12.97 -15.34 -2.67
CA ASP A 77 -13.25 -15.76 -1.30
C ASP A 77 -14.21 -14.80 -0.55
N PHE A 78 -14.06 -13.49 -0.75
CA PHE A 78 -14.98 -12.49 -0.22
C PHE A 78 -16.40 -12.67 -0.75
N PHE A 79 -16.57 -12.96 -2.05
CA PHE A 79 -17.89 -13.22 -2.62
C PHE A 79 -18.47 -14.53 -2.12
N ASP A 80 -17.66 -15.60 -2.04
CA ASP A 80 -18.11 -16.91 -1.56
C ASP A 80 -18.61 -16.82 -0.12
N ASN A 81 -17.88 -16.19 0.78
CA ASN A 81 -18.32 -15.98 2.16
C ASN A 81 -19.59 -15.10 2.25
N SER A 82 -19.68 -14.08 1.40
CA SER A 82 -20.77 -13.11 1.46
C SER A 82 -22.08 -13.62 0.86
N LEU A 83 -22.02 -14.39 -0.23
CA LEU A 83 -23.16 -14.80 -1.05
C LEU A 83 -23.40 -16.32 -1.07
N ASN A 84 -22.50 -17.10 -0.44
CA ASN A 84 -22.51 -18.56 -0.47
C ASN A 84 -22.36 -19.12 -1.91
N THR A 85 -21.42 -18.54 -2.65
CA THR A 85 -20.98 -19.00 -3.96
C THR A 85 -19.75 -19.91 -3.82
N SER A 86 -19.24 -20.46 -4.90
CA SER A 86 -18.07 -21.38 -4.93
C SER A 86 -17.16 -20.98 -6.09
N HIS A 87 -16.59 -19.78 -6.03
CA HIS A 87 -15.63 -19.28 -7.03
C HIS A 87 -14.18 -19.57 -6.63
N SER A 88 -13.90 -19.65 -5.33
CA SER A 88 -12.58 -19.97 -4.81
C SER A 88 -12.37 -21.47 -4.66
N GLU A 89 -11.18 -21.96 -5.01
CA GLU A 89 -10.78 -23.37 -4.82
C GLU A 89 -10.62 -23.74 -3.33
N GLU A 90 -10.30 -22.76 -2.49
CA GLU A 90 -10.09 -22.90 -1.05
C GLU A 90 -10.83 -21.79 -0.33
N ASN A 91 -11.81 -22.11 0.49
CA ASN A 91 -12.52 -21.15 1.34
C ASN A 91 -11.66 -20.83 2.56
N SER A 92 -11.41 -19.54 2.81
CA SER A 92 -10.81 -19.08 4.08
C SER A 92 -11.89 -19.15 5.16
N ASN A 93 -11.89 -20.23 5.95
CA ASN A 93 -12.71 -20.32 7.16
C ASN A 93 -12.19 -19.29 8.17
N GLU A 94 -13.11 -18.60 8.88
CA GLU A 94 -12.81 -17.66 9.99
C GLU A 94 -12.21 -16.30 9.59
N TYR A 95 -12.09 -15.93 8.32
CA TYR A 95 -11.61 -14.60 7.94
C TYR A 95 -12.62 -13.49 8.27
N PHE A 96 -13.92 -13.78 8.19
CA PHE A 96 -14.99 -12.83 8.51
C PHE A 96 -15.70 -13.23 9.80
N THR A 97 -15.93 -12.28 10.71
CA THR A 97 -16.58 -12.49 12.02
C THR A 97 -18.11 -12.32 11.99
N ASN A 98 -18.73 -12.37 10.78
CA ASN A 98 -20.15 -12.07 10.57
C ASN A 98 -20.97 -13.31 10.18
N ASP A 99 -20.64 -14.48 10.72
CA ASP A 99 -21.29 -15.76 10.37
C ASP A 99 -22.73 -15.88 10.87
N ASN A 100 -23.12 -15.03 11.81
CA ASN A 100 -24.49 -14.90 12.27
C ASN A 100 -25.42 -14.22 11.24
N ILE A 101 -24.88 -13.64 10.16
CA ILE A 101 -25.65 -13.00 9.10
C ILE A 101 -25.81 -13.98 7.94
N THR A 102 -27.05 -14.25 7.53
CA THR A 102 -27.34 -15.10 6.36
C THR A 102 -26.71 -14.54 5.09
N PRO A 103 -26.17 -15.41 4.21
CA PRO A 103 -25.59 -14.99 2.93
C PRO A 103 -26.54 -14.09 2.14
N SER A 104 -26.08 -12.90 1.79
CA SER A 104 -26.89 -11.86 1.15
C SER A 104 -26.03 -10.66 0.77
N ILE A 105 -26.58 -9.75 -0.03
CA ILE A 105 -25.98 -8.44 -0.30
C ILE A 105 -25.76 -7.64 1.00
N LYS A 106 -26.64 -7.84 2.01
CA LYS A 106 -26.43 -7.22 3.33
C LYS A 106 -25.16 -7.77 4.00
N LYS A 107 -24.95 -9.10 4.02
CA LYS A 107 -23.70 -9.72 4.56
C LYS A 107 -22.48 -9.21 3.81
N MET A 108 -22.55 -9.15 2.48
CA MET A 108 -21.48 -8.58 1.65
C MET A 108 -21.15 -7.14 2.02
N GLY A 109 -22.15 -6.31 2.26
CA GLY A 109 -21.98 -4.93 2.72
C GLY A 109 -21.33 -4.84 4.10
N VAL A 110 -21.70 -5.71 5.04
CA VAL A 110 -21.13 -5.76 6.40
C VAL A 110 -19.67 -6.20 6.35
N ASN A 111 -19.35 -7.28 5.63
CA ASN A 111 -17.98 -7.75 5.44
C ASN A 111 -17.09 -6.67 4.80
N CYS A 112 -17.60 -5.98 3.78
CA CYS A 112 -16.87 -4.90 3.13
C CYS A 112 -16.71 -3.67 4.04
N PHE A 113 -17.70 -3.36 4.89
CA PHE A 113 -17.58 -2.30 5.89
C PHE A 113 -16.50 -2.62 6.92
N GLU A 114 -16.48 -3.84 7.45
CA GLU A 114 -15.42 -4.34 8.32
C GLU A 114 -14.05 -4.18 7.67
N ASN A 115 -13.87 -4.73 6.47
CA ASN A 115 -12.63 -4.62 5.72
C ASN A 115 -12.20 -3.16 5.49
N SER A 116 -13.15 -2.29 5.10
CA SER A 116 -12.85 -0.87 4.90
C SER A 116 -12.45 -0.16 6.19
N PHE A 117 -13.02 -0.53 7.33
CA PHE A 117 -12.66 0.01 8.64
C PHE A 117 -11.24 -0.40 9.05
N PHE A 118 -10.88 -1.69 8.90
CA PHE A 118 -9.52 -2.18 9.17
C PHE A 118 -8.50 -1.56 8.21
N THR A 119 -8.78 -1.58 6.91
CA THR A 119 -7.92 -1.00 5.88
C THR A 119 -7.66 0.49 6.12
N LYS A 120 -8.70 1.28 6.42
CA LYS A 120 -8.57 2.68 6.82
C LYS A 120 -7.65 2.84 8.03
N SER A 121 -7.85 2.01 9.05
CA SER A 121 -7.13 2.13 10.32
C SER A 121 -5.65 1.83 10.16
N ILE A 122 -5.30 0.79 9.41
CA ILE A 122 -3.92 0.39 9.16
C ILE A 122 -3.23 1.33 8.18
N SER A 123 -3.87 1.67 7.05
CA SER A 123 -3.30 2.61 6.07
C SER A 123 -3.01 3.99 6.67
N GLY A 124 -3.87 4.47 7.57
CA GLY A 124 -3.63 5.72 8.30
C GLY A 124 -2.41 5.67 9.22
N LYS A 125 -2.11 4.50 9.79
CA LYS A 125 -0.89 4.28 10.60
C LYS A 125 0.37 4.17 9.74
N MET A 126 0.25 3.61 8.54
CA MET A 126 1.35 3.53 7.56
C MET A 126 1.70 4.91 6.99
N LEU A 127 0.71 5.80 6.84
CA LEU A 127 0.87 7.08 6.16
C LEU A 127 1.85 8.01 6.85
N LYS A 128 1.78 8.13 8.19
CA LYS A 128 2.62 9.03 8.98
C LYS A 128 4.13 8.79 8.80
N PRO A 129 4.64 7.56 9.01
CA PRO A 129 6.06 7.28 8.80
C PRO A 129 6.47 7.41 7.32
N MET A 130 5.56 7.12 6.38
CA MET A 130 5.83 7.24 4.95
C MET A 130 6.01 8.71 4.53
N ILE A 131 5.17 9.62 5.02
CA ILE A 131 5.32 11.06 4.78
C ILE A 131 6.65 11.57 5.33
N ILE A 132 7.01 11.20 6.57
CA ILE A 132 8.28 11.62 7.18
C ILE A 132 9.46 11.15 6.33
N LYS A 133 9.47 9.87 5.93
CA LYS A 133 10.51 9.32 5.05
C LYS A 133 10.62 10.09 3.73
N SER A 134 9.48 10.39 3.09
CA SER A 134 9.45 11.13 1.82
C SER A 134 10.00 12.55 1.97
N ILE A 135 9.66 13.24 3.03
CA ILE A 135 10.16 14.60 3.29
C ILE A 135 11.67 14.56 3.50
N VAL A 136 12.18 13.63 4.33
CA VAL A 136 13.61 13.50 4.60
C VAL A 136 14.38 13.21 3.31
N VAL A 137 13.92 12.25 2.51
CA VAL A 137 14.56 11.88 1.25
C VAL A 137 14.50 13.05 0.26
N PHE A 138 13.35 13.72 0.14
CA PHE A 138 13.19 14.89 -0.73
C PHE A 138 14.15 16.02 -0.37
N LEU A 139 14.25 16.38 0.91
CA LEU A 139 15.16 17.45 1.37
C LEU A 139 16.62 17.07 1.15
N LEU A 140 17.00 15.82 1.43
CA LEU A 140 18.34 15.32 1.17
C LEU A 140 18.72 15.50 -0.30
N PHE A 141 17.85 15.06 -1.22
CA PHE A 141 18.11 15.17 -2.66
C PHE A 141 18.05 16.60 -3.18
N LEU A 142 17.22 17.47 -2.58
CA LEU A 142 17.20 18.90 -2.91
C LEU A 142 18.55 19.56 -2.58
N ILE A 143 19.09 19.28 -1.40
CA ILE A 143 20.40 19.78 -1.00
C ILE A 143 21.49 19.29 -1.95
N LEU A 144 21.47 18.01 -2.28
CA LEU A 144 22.45 17.40 -3.18
C LEU A 144 22.34 17.91 -4.63
N ALA A 145 21.11 18.18 -5.12
CA ALA A 145 20.88 18.73 -6.45
C ALA A 145 21.40 20.17 -6.58
N ILE A 146 21.26 20.98 -5.55
CA ILE A 146 21.79 22.36 -5.54
C ILE A 146 23.33 22.36 -5.55
N ALA A 147 23.92 21.35 -4.93
CA ALA A 147 25.37 21.23 -4.81
C ALA A 147 26.05 20.68 -6.10
N ASN A 148 25.33 20.06 -7.04
CA ASN A 148 25.92 19.30 -8.15
C ASN A 148 25.64 19.96 -9.53
N ASN A 149 26.70 20.20 -10.33
CA ASN A 149 26.59 20.83 -11.66
C ASN A 149 26.43 19.84 -12.83
N HIS A 150 26.32 18.50 -12.57
CA HIS A 150 26.22 17.48 -13.61
C HIS A 150 24.78 16.99 -13.80
N LEU A 151 24.06 17.54 -14.78
CA LEU A 151 22.64 17.29 -15.06
C LEU A 151 22.26 15.80 -15.21
N PHE A 152 23.10 14.98 -15.85
CA PHE A 152 22.78 13.56 -16.08
C PHE A 152 22.83 12.73 -14.79
N VAL A 153 23.84 12.95 -13.97
CA VAL A 153 23.98 12.29 -12.65
C VAL A 153 22.83 12.72 -11.72
N THR A 154 22.48 14.02 -11.78
CA THR A 154 21.36 14.58 -11.03
C THR A 154 20.03 13.97 -11.46
N ALA A 155 19.78 13.74 -12.74
CA ALA A 155 18.56 13.11 -13.24
C ALA A 155 18.39 11.67 -12.74
N LEU A 156 19.45 10.85 -12.78
CA LEU A 156 19.42 9.49 -12.21
C LEU A 156 19.19 9.50 -10.69
N GLN A 157 19.76 10.48 -10.01
CA GLN A 157 19.61 10.64 -8.57
C GLN A 157 18.21 11.09 -8.15
N ILE A 158 17.48 11.81 -9.00
CA ILE A 158 16.09 12.24 -8.74
C ILE A 158 15.09 11.11 -8.97
N ALA A 159 15.37 10.14 -9.82
CA ALA A 159 14.45 9.05 -10.13
C ALA A 159 14.03 8.22 -8.90
N LEU A 160 14.93 7.98 -7.96
CA LEU A 160 14.66 7.20 -6.74
C LEU A 160 13.82 7.94 -5.69
N PRO A 161 14.13 9.21 -5.34
CA PRO A 161 13.24 10.02 -4.50
C PRO A 161 11.85 10.14 -5.07
N TYR A 162 11.73 10.25 -6.39
CA TYR A 162 10.45 10.30 -7.08
C TYR A 162 9.60 9.05 -6.78
N THR A 163 10.18 7.85 -6.78
CA THR A 163 9.43 6.62 -6.47
C THR A 163 8.90 6.60 -5.05
N ILE A 164 9.68 7.05 -4.06
CA ILE A 164 9.27 7.14 -2.65
C ILE A 164 8.13 8.16 -2.48
N ILE A 165 8.23 9.30 -3.13
CA ILE A 165 7.19 10.33 -3.13
C ILE A 165 5.92 9.79 -3.79
N GLN A 166 6.06 9.14 -4.96
CA GLN A 166 4.94 8.52 -5.67
C GLN A 166 4.22 7.47 -4.82
N GLN A 167 4.96 6.58 -4.12
CA GLN A 167 4.39 5.61 -3.19
C GLN A 167 3.63 6.29 -2.05
N THR A 168 4.17 7.39 -1.52
CA THR A 168 3.52 8.15 -0.45
C THR A 168 2.24 8.82 -0.91
N ILE A 169 2.24 9.42 -2.11
CA ILE A 169 1.03 10.02 -2.71
C ILE A 169 -0.01 8.92 -2.97
N ARG A 170 0.39 7.78 -3.50
CA ARG A 170 -0.49 6.63 -3.75
C ARG A 170 -1.14 6.16 -2.44
N LEU A 171 -0.36 5.99 -1.37
CA LEU A 171 -0.87 5.62 -0.05
C LEU A 171 -1.82 6.68 0.53
N PHE A 172 -1.52 7.97 0.35
CA PHE A 172 -2.39 9.07 0.79
C PHE A 172 -3.74 9.05 0.06
N VAL A 173 -3.73 8.94 -1.26
CA VAL A 173 -4.96 8.87 -2.08
C VAL A 173 -5.75 7.61 -1.72
N PHE A 174 -5.08 6.47 -1.57
CA PHE A 174 -5.69 5.22 -1.13
C PHE A 174 -6.40 5.39 0.22
N HIS A 175 -5.68 5.88 1.23
CA HIS A 175 -6.24 6.10 2.57
C HIS A 175 -7.49 6.97 2.53
N ASN A 176 -7.45 8.10 1.82
CA ASN A 176 -8.59 9.02 1.70
C ASN A 176 -9.79 8.37 1.00
N ARG A 177 -9.57 7.58 -0.06
CA ARG A 177 -10.65 6.84 -0.73
C ARG A 177 -11.28 5.82 0.21
N ILE A 178 -10.47 5.02 0.90
CA ILE A 178 -10.96 4.02 1.87
C ILE A 178 -11.68 4.69 3.04
N GLU A 179 -11.20 5.83 3.54
CA GLU A 179 -11.89 6.58 4.58
C GLU A 179 -13.30 7.02 4.13
N ASN A 180 -13.42 7.52 2.91
CA ASN A 180 -14.71 7.94 2.36
C ASN A 180 -15.66 6.74 2.17
N ILE A 181 -15.15 5.60 1.70
CA ILE A 181 -15.90 4.36 1.57
C ILE A 181 -16.41 3.89 2.94
N CYS A 182 -15.55 3.88 3.95
CA CYS A 182 -15.91 3.51 5.32
C CYS A 182 -16.97 4.47 5.90
N LYS A 183 -16.88 5.79 5.64
CA LYS A 183 -17.91 6.78 6.04
C LYS A 183 -19.26 6.51 5.36
N ARG A 184 -19.26 6.19 4.05
CA ARG A 184 -20.48 5.85 3.31
C ARG A 184 -21.12 4.58 3.83
N PHE A 185 -20.35 3.52 4.15
CA PHE A 185 -20.91 2.32 4.77
C PHE A 185 -21.58 2.64 6.11
N ARG A 186 -20.94 3.47 6.95
CA ARG A 186 -21.57 3.92 8.20
C ARG A 186 -22.89 4.60 7.94
N GLN A 187 -22.98 5.49 6.96
CA GLN A 187 -24.23 6.17 6.59
C GLN A 187 -25.28 5.17 6.09
N ILE A 188 -24.91 4.21 5.23
CA ILE A 188 -25.81 3.18 4.71
C ILE A 188 -26.46 2.39 5.84
N PHE A 189 -25.67 1.96 6.83
CA PHE A 189 -26.15 1.13 7.93
C PHE A 189 -26.84 1.94 9.06
N THR A 190 -26.62 3.24 9.16
CA THR A 190 -27.32 4.11 10.12
C THR A 190 -28.60 4.73 9.55
N THR A 191 -28.69 4.92 8.24
CA THR A 191 -29.86 5.51 7.58
C THR A 191 -30.80 4.41 7.13
N HIS A 192 -31.93 4.23 7.78
CA HIS A 192 -32.87 3.12 7.57
C HIS A 192 -33.68 3.19 6.27
N ASN A 193 -33.15 3.75 5.19
CA ASN A 193 -33.87 3.80 3.90
C ASN A 193 -33.75 2.45 3.17
N LYS A 194 -34.72 1.55 3.43
CA LYS A 194 -34.76 0.19 2.88
C LYS A 194 -34.82 0.14 1.34
N LYS A 195 -35.31 1.19 0.66
CA LYS A 195 -35.52 1.14 -0.81
C LYS A 195 -34.24 1.20 -1.62
N THR A 196 -33.19 1.86 -1.12
CA THR A 196 -31.93 2.09 -1.85
C THR A 196 -30.72 1.42 -1.23
N ILE A 197 -30.92 0.69 -0.12
CA ILE A 197 -29.80 0.11 0.66
C ILE A 197 -28.97 -0.87 -0.19
N THR A 198 -29.61 -1.74 -0.94
CA THR A 198 -28.94 -2.74 -1.79
C THR A 198 -28.07 -2.10 -2.86
N GLN A 199 -28.61 -1.09 -3.57
CA GLN A 199 -27.87 -0.36 -4.60
C GLN A 199 -26.69 0.41 -3.99
N SER A 200 -26.90 1.02 -2.83
CA SER A 200 -25.87 1.75 -2.10
C SER A 200 -24.73 0.83 -1.62
N ILE A 201 -25.07 -0.37 -1.15
CA ILE A 201 -24.09 -1.40 -0.77
C ILE A 201 -23.28 -1.81 -2.01
N LEU A 202 -23.94 -2.20 -3.10
CA LEU A 202 -23.27 -2.65 -4.32
C LEU A 202 -22.31 -1.57 -4.87
N HIS A 203 -22.78 -0.32 -4.93
CA HIS A 203 -21.95 0.80 -5.36
C HIS A 203 -20.72 0.98 -4.46
N ASN A 204 -20.90 0.87 -3.14
CA ASN A 204 -19.80 1.11 -2.20
C ASN A 204 -18.82 -0.08 -2.14
N VAL A 205 -19.29 -1.33 -2.31
CA VAL A 205 -18.44 -2.52 -2.49
C VAL A 205 -17.64 -2.40 -3.77
N SER A 206 -18.26 -2.05 -4.90
CA SER A 206 -17.53 -1.82 -6.16
C SER A 206 -16.46 -0.74 -6.01
N SER A 207 -16.78 0.36 -5.30
CA SER A 207 -15.82 1.44 -5.02
C SER A 207 -14.64 0.96 -4.17
N TYR A 208 -14.87 0.06 -3.22
CA TYR A 208 -13.83 -0.53 -2.38
C TYR A 208 -12.92 -1.44 -3.21
N GLU A 209 -13.49 -2.42 -3.92
CA GLU A 209 -12.72 -3.38 -4.72
C GLU A 209 -11.91 -2.69 -5.83
N THR A 210 -12.48 -1.69 -6.52
CA THR A 210 -11.73 -0.91 -7.51
C THR A 210 -10.61 -0.08 -6.88
N THR A 211 -10.80 0.41 -5.65
CA THR A 211 -9.75 1.15 -4.93
C THR A 211 -8.58 0.24 -4.55
N LEU A 212 -8.86 -0.99 -4.08
CA LEU A 212 -7.81 -1.98 -3.80
C LEU A 212 -7.03 -2.36 -5.06
N ALA A 213 -7.75 -2.69 -6.13
CA ALA A 213 -7.16 -3.07 -7.42
C ALA A 213 -6.28 -1.97 -8.02
N TRP A 214 -6.74 -0.70 -7.95
CA TRP A 214 -5.99 0.45 -8.44
C TRP A 214 -4.73 0.74 -7.64
N ALA A 215 -4.84 0.67 -6.31
CA ALA A 215 -3.76 1.11 -5.44
C ALA A 215 -2.59 0.14 -5.41
N CYS A 216 -2.83 -1.17 -5.53
CA CYS A 216 -1.82 -2.22 -5.36
C CYS A 216 -0.99 -2.03 -4.07
N ILE A 217 -1.66 -1.66 -2.96
CA ILE A 217 -1.02 -1.40 -1.68
C ILE A 217 -1.31 -2.57 -0.74
N LYS A 218 -0.24 -3.25 -0.35
CA LYS A 218 -0.31 -4.23 0.73
C LYS A 218 -0.30 -3.52 2.08
N LEU A 219 -1.21 -3.90 2.96
CA LEU A 219 -1.19 -3.42 4.34
C LEU A 219 -0.05 -4.08 5.12
N ASP A 220 0.53 -3.32 6.06
CA ASP A 220 1.60 -3.80 6.93
C ASP A 220 1.03 -4.83 7.92
N SER A 221 1.45 -6.10 7.76
CA SER A 221 0.99 -7.22 8.60
C SER A 221 1.40 -7.06 10.07
N LYS A 222 2.56 -6.48 10.37
CA LYS A 222 2.99 -6.23 11.75
C LYS A 222 2.12 -5.18 12.43
N LEU A 223 1.74 -4.13 11.69
CA LEU A 223 0.78 -3.14 12.18
C LEU A 223 -0.60 -3.75 12.36
N PHE A 224 -1.02 -4.62 11.45
CA PHE A 224 -2.28 -5.34 11.55
C PHE A 224 -2.32 -6.20 12.82
N GLU A 225 -1.37 -7.10 13.02
CA GLU A 225 -1.24 -7.94 14.19
C GLU A 225 -1.25 -7.13 15.49
N LYS A 226 -0.42 -6.07 15.55
CA LYS A 226 -0.32 -5.20 16.73
C LYS A 226 -1.63 -4.52 17.11
N TRP A 227 -2.49 -4.22 16.16
CA TRP A 227 -3.70 -3.43 16.38
C TRP A 227 -5.00 -4.22 16.23
N ASN A 228 -4.92 -5.49 15.82
CA ASN A 228 -6.08 -6.33 15.52
C ASN A 228 -7.09 -6.36 16.66
N ASP A 229 -6.68 -6.72 17.87
CA ASP A 229 -7.59 -6.86 19.02
C ASP A 229 -8.33 -5.55 19.32
N LYS A 230 -7.58 -4.45 19.38
CA LYS A 230 -8.17 -3.13 19.61
C LYS A 230 -9.08 -2.64 18.48
N LEU A 231 -8.82 -3.03 17.25
CA LEU A 231 -9.69 -2.72 16.12
C LEU A 231 -10.93 -3.61 16.13
N SER A 232 -10.81 -4.87 16.51
CA SER A 232 -11.94 -5.79 16.67
C SER A 232 -12.92 -5.34 17.75
N GLU A 233 -12.43 -4.88 18.89
CA GLU A 233 -13.28 -4.25 19.92
C GLU A 233 -14.02 -3.03 19.40
N LYS A 234 -13.32 -2.15 18.67
CA LYS A 234 -13.95 -0.97 18.04
C LYS A 234 -14.96 -1.36 16.97
N TRP A 235 -14.66 -2.38 16.17
CA TRP A 235 -15.59 -2.89 15.18
C TRP A 235 -16.88 -3.41 15.82
N ASN A 236 -16.78 -4.18 16.91
CA ASN A 236 -17.94 -4.65 17.67
C ASN A 236 -18.80 -3.48 18.19
N SER A 237 -18.17 -2.42 18.70
CA SER A 237 -18.89 -1.20 19.11
C SER A 237 -19.58 -0.51 17.91
N ILE A 238 -18.98 -0.54 16.71
CA ILE A 238 -19.59 0.00 15.49
C ILE A 238 -20.76 -0.86 15.06
N LYS A 239 -20.65 -2.19 15.08
CA LYS A 239 -21.75 -3.12 14.77
C LYS A 239 -22.98 -2.83 15.63
N THR A 240 -22.79 -2.71 16.94
CA THR A 240 -23.86 -2.39 17.89
C THR A 240 -24.52 -1.05 17.57
N LYS A 241 -23.74 0.00 17.32
CA LYS A 241 -24.27 1.34 16.99
C LYS A 241 -25.02 1.41 15.66
N CYS A 242 -24.66 0.54 14.71
CA CYS A 242 -25.27 0.48 13.39
C CYS A 242 -26.42 -0.55 13.30
N ASN A 243 -26.78 -1.23 14.39
CA ASN A 243 -27.76 -2.31 14.43
C ASN A 243 -27.49 -3.38 13.35
N ILE A 244 -26.21 -3.79 13.23
CA ILE A 244 -25.76 -4.80 12.26
C ILE A 244 -25.81 -6.21 12.86
N ALA A 245 -26.14 -6.34 14.12
CA ALA A 245 -26.23 -7.65 14.81
C ALA A 245 -27.40 -8.48 14.32
#